data_1c56df026cce126ee05b4cb60553de8a
#
_entry.id   1c56df026cce126ee05b4cb60553de8a
#
_cell.length_a   1.000
_cell.length_b   1.000
_cell.length_c   1.000
_cell.angle_alpha   90.00
_cell.angle_beta   90.00
_cell.angle_gamma   90.00
#
_symmetry.space_group_name_H-M   'P 1'
#
loop_
_entity.id
_entity.type
_entity.pdbx_description
1 polymer ?
#
loop_
_entity_poly.entity_id
_entity_poly.type
_entity_poly.pdbx_seq_one_letter_code
_entity_poly.pdbx_strand_id
1 'polypeptide(L)'
;IFPPHGKMIQVNQLTKRYARHEAVRGIDFSVERGEIVGFLGPNGAGKTTTLRMLTGYLPPTSGIARVAGYDVFHDSIEARKRIGYMPENVPLYDDMRALEYLRFRAGIKGLEGRGLRHRVGEVVELCGLQSVRRKMIKTLSKGFRQRVGLADALVHDPELLILDEPTNGLDPNQIRQIRELIKQLGKSHTVLISTHILHEVEMTCNRVIIIDQGKIKAADTPENLIGQMRAAGKVQVELRCDADLATAGLNRIDGVKKVTPEPMDDGWNRFTVWVDSESDAREAMAKLAAESSWPMRSL
;
A
#
# COMPACT_ATOMS: atom_id res chain seq x y z
N ILE A 1 -25.00 6.15 0.98
CA ILE A 1 -24.55 7.56 1.21
C ILE A 1 -24.05 7.61 2.64
N PHE A 2 -22.76 7.79 2.84
CA PHE A 2 -22.14 7.93 4.17
C PHE A 2 -22.59 9.25 4.80
N PRO A 3 -22.83 9.31 6.13
CA PRO A 3 -22.94 10.60 6.80
C PRO A 3 -21.63 11.39 6.60
N PRO A 4 -21.71 12.69 6.26
CA PRO A 4 -20.56 13.47 5.83
C PRO A 4 -19.66 13.79 6.97
N HIS A 5 -18.76 13.30 7.51
CA HIS A 5 -17.78 13.60 8.55
C HIS A 5 -17.70 12.54 9.67
N GLY A 6 -16.64 11.75 9.64
CA GLY A 6 -16.28 10.87 10.74
C GLY A 6 -15.13 9.93 10.35
N LYS A 7 -14.23 9.71 11.29
CA LYS A 7 -13.11 8.81 11.10
C LYS A 7 -13.60 7.37 11.00
N MET A 8 -13.21 6.67 9.93
CA MET A 8 -13.46 5.24 9.77
C MET A 8 -12.43 4.42 10.55
N ILE A 9 -11.16 4.83 10.52
CA ILE A 9 -10.10 4.21 11.30
C ILE A 9 -9.45 5.27 12.18
N GLN A 10 -9.22 4.94 13.45
CA GLN A 10 -8.43 5.73 14.39
C GLN A 10 -7.42 4.83 15.09
N VAL A 11 -6.16 5.19 15.01
CA VAL A 11 -5.05 4.45 15.63
C VAL A 11 -4.27 5.41 16.50
N ASN A 12 -4.08 5.02 17.77
CA ASN A 12 -3.34 5.84 18.75
C ASN A 12 -2.30 4.97 19.45
N GLN A 13 -1.02 5.32 19.29
CA GLN A 13 0.15 4.69 19.92
C GLN A 13 0.14 3.15 19.79
N LEU A 14 -0.33 2.65 18.63
CA LEU A 14 -0.50 1.23 18.39
C LEU A 14 0.86 0.53 18.30
N THR A 15 1.07 -0.47 19.14
CA THR A 15 2.33 -1.20 19.24
C THR A 15 2.10 -2.70 19.15
N LYS A 16 3.00 -3.40 18.45
CA LYS A 16 3.07 -4.85 18.46
C LYS A 16 4.49 -5.34 18.63
N ARG A 17 4.72 -6.08 19.68
CA ARG A 17 5.99 -6.74 20.00
C ARG A 17 5.84 -8.27 19.92
N TYR A 18 6.80 -8.91 19.28
CA TYR A 18 6.97 -10.35 19.25
C TYR A 18 8.30 -10.68 19.92
N ALA A 19 8.26 -11.25 21.12
CA ALA A 19 9.45 -11.54 21.91
C ALA A 19 10.43 -10.34 21.97
N ARG A 20 11.51 -10.36 21.18
CA ARG A 20 12.54 -9.31 21.14
C ARG A 20 12.37 -8.33 19.97
N HIS A 21 11.41 -8.55 19.08
CA HIS A 21 11.20 -7.72 17.89
C HIS A 21 9.93 -6.88 18.00
N GLU A 22 10.05 -5.58 17.86
CA GLU A 22 8.93 -4.66 17.74
C GLU A 22 8.57 -4.47 16.26
N ALA A 23 7.51 -5.15 15.82
CA ALA A 23 7.04 -5.07 14.45
C ALA A 23 6.27 -3.77 14.14
N VAL A 24 5.61 -3.20 15.18
CA VAL A 24 4.91 -1.90 15.10
C VAL A 24 5.23 -1.13 16.38
N ARG A 25 5.63 0.15 16.23
CA ARG A 25 6.30 0.94 17.26
C ARG A 25 5.56 2.25 17.54
N GLY A 26 4.41 2.16 18.23
CA GLY A 26 3.65 3.34 18.65
C GLY A 26 3.20 4.21 17.48
N ILE A 27 2.48 3.62 16.51
CA ILE A 27 2.01 4.36 15.35
C ILE A 27 0.70 5.07 15.63
N ASP A 28 0.55 6.26 15.02
CA ASP A 28 -0.64 7.09 15.05
C ASP A 28 -1.08 7.41 13.63
N PHE A 29 -2.34 7.14 13.28
CA PHE A 29 -2.94 7.57 12.02
C PHE A 29 -4.46 7.48 12.07
N SER A 30 -5.11 8.12 11.10
CA SER A 30 -6.55 8.01 10.90
C SER A 30 -6.88 7.88 9.42
N VAL A 31 -8.06 7.29 9.12
CA VAL A 31 -8.65 7.22 7.79
C VAL A 31 -10.07 7.74 7.88
N GLU A 32 -10.42 8.67 7.00
CA GLU A 32 -11.76 9.24 6.94
C GLU A 32 -12.70 8.31 6.16
N ARG A 33 -14.02 8.47 6.37
CA ARG A 33 -15.02 7.70 5.63
C ARG A 33 -14.99 8.04 4.13
N GLY A 34 -15.03 7.02 3.28
CA GLY A 34 -15.01 7.17 1.82
C GLY A 34 -13.63 7.42 1.22
N GLU A 35 -12.56 7.45 2.02
CA GLU A 35 -11.20 7.51 1.49
C GLU A 35 -10.73 6.14 0.93
N ILE A 36 -9.93 6.19 -0.13
CA ILE A 36 -9.06 5.08 -0.54
C ILE A 36 -7.65 5.43 -0.08
N VAL A 37 -7.14 4.74 0.93
CA VAL A 37 -5.82 5.00 1.52
C VAL A 37 -4.85 3.87 1.21
N GLY A 38 -3.69 4.23 0.69
CA GLY A 38 -2.56 3.32 0.50
C GLY A 38 -1.70 3.23 1.76
N PHE A 39 -1.44 2.03 2.25
CA PHE A 39 -0.52 1.75 3.34
C PHE A 39 0.77 1.19 2.75
N LEU A 40 1.71 2.09 2.42
CA LEU A 40 2.91 1.83 1.63
C LEU A 40 4.12 1.54 2.52
N GLY A 41 4.92 0.55 2.16
CA GLY A 41 6.19 0.29 2.83
C GLY A 41 6.86 -1.00 2.34
N PRO A 42 8.17 -1.17 2.59
CA PRO A 42 8.90 -2.38 2.20
C PRO A 42 8.39 -3.63 2.94
N ASN A 43 8.84 -4.80 2.50
CA ASN A 43 8.56 -6.04 3.21
C ASN A 43 9.19 -5.99 4.61
N GLY A 44 8.43 -6.44 5.62
CA GLY A 44 8.86 -6.37 7.01
C GLY A 44 8.65 -5.00 7.70
N ALA A 45 8.10 -3.98 7.02
CA ALA A 45 7.85 -2.66 7.59
C ALA A 45 6.77 -2.63 8.69
N GLY A 46 5.96 -3.69 8.83
CA GLY A 46 4.86 -3.77 9.80
C GLY A 46 3.46 -3.66 9.19
N LYS A 47 3.32 -3.60 7.84
CA LYS A 47 2.03 -3.47 7.14
C LYS A 47 1.02 -4.53 7.55
N THR A 48 1.27 -5.80 7.21
CA THR A 48 0.37 -6.93 7.53
C THR A 48 0.09 -7.06 9.02
N THR A 49 1.09 -6.78 9.88
CA THR A 49 0.89 -6.78 11.34
C THR A 49 -0.13 -5.72 11.76
N THR A 50 -0.02 -4.50 11.22
CA THR A 50 -0.98 -3.42 11.48
C THR A 50 -2.37 -3.78 10.98
N LEU A 51 -2.51 -4.31 9.75
CA LEU A 51 -3.81 -4.72 9.20
C LEU A 51 -4.45 -5.84 10.03
N ARG A 52 -3.66 -6.81 10.52
CA ARG A 52 -4.16 -7.87 11.41
C ARG A 52 -4.63 -7.35 12.76
N MET A 53 -4.01 -6.29 13.29
CA MET A 53 -4.50 -5.64 14.50
C MET A 53 -5.81 -4.90 14.24
N LEU A 54 -5.91 -4.15 13.13
CA LEU A 54 -7.15 -3.44 12.74
C LEU A 54 -8.35 -4.37 12.50
N THR A 55 -8.09 -5.59 12.04
CA THR A 55 -9.15 -6.60 11.78
C THR A 55 -9.51 -7.42 13.00
N GLY A 56 -8.87 -7.16 14.16
CA GLY A 56 -9.07 -7.95 15.39
C GLY A 56 -8.55 -9.39 15.30
N TYR A 57 -7.74 -9.69 14.27
CA TYR A 57 -7.09 -10.99 14.13
C TYR A 57 -5.90 -11.15 15.08
N LEU A 58 -5.26 -10.05 15.45
CA LEU A 58 -4.10 -10.00 16.30
C LEU A 58 -4.29 -8.92 17.38
N PRO A 59 -4.21 -9.25 18.69
CA PRO A 59 -4.29 -8.23 19.71
C PRO A 59 -3.03 -7.36 19.71
N PRO A 60 -3.15 -6.03 19.93
CA PRO A 60 -2.00 -5.15 20.12
C PRO A 60 -1.27 -5.48 21.42
N THR A 61 -0.01 -5.10 21.52
CA THR A 61 0.75 -5.14 22.80
C THR A 61 0.40 -3.93 23.66
N SER A 62 0.19 -2.76 23.01
CA SER A 62 -0.30 -1.53 23.65
C SER A 62 -0.88 -0.59 22.59
N GLY A 63 -1.52 0.49 23.04
CA GLY A 63 -2.21 1.43 22.17
C GLY A 63 -3.64 0.99 21.85
N ILE A 64 -4.34 1.81 21.06
CA ILE A 64 -5.76 1.64 20.75
C ILE A 64 -5.96 1.73 19.25
N ALA A 65 -6.81 0.84 18.70
CA ALA A 65 -7.31 0.94 17.35
C ALA A 65 -8.84 0.90 17.36
N ARG A 66 -9.49 1.81 16.64
CA ARG A 66 -10.95 1.85 16.48
C ARG A 66 -11.32 1.82 15.01
N VAL A 67 -12.37 1.07 14.68
CA VAL A 67 -12.97 1.01 13.35
C VAL A 67 -14.44 1.35 13.47
N ALA A 68 -14.89 2.33 12.68
CA ALA A 68 -16.26 2.85 12.72
C ALA A 68 -16.72 3.25 14.15
N GLY A 69 -15.79 3.73 14.99
CA GLY A 69 -16.01 4.09 16.38
C GLY A 69 -15.85 2.95 17.40
N TYR A 70 -15.82 1.69 16.96
CA TYR A 70 -15.70 0.51 17.83
C TYR A 70 -14.24 0.15 18.08
N ASP A 71 -13.91 -0.15 19.33
CA ASP A 71 -12.59 -0.66 19.69
C ASP A 71 -12.40 -2.06 19.11
N VAL A 72 -11.33 -2.28 18.32
CA VAL A 72 -11.12 -3.56 17.61
C VAL A 72 -10.83 -4.73 18.53
N PHE A 73 -10.49 -4.47 19.78
CA PHE A 73 -10.22 -5.50 20.79
C PHE A 73 -11.43 -5.68 21.76
N HIS A 74 -11.92 -4.60 22.33
CA HIS A 74 -13.02 -4.65 23.31
C HIS A 74 -14.38 -4.86 22.66
N ASP A 75 -14.64 -4.21 21.51
CA ASP A 75 -15.89 -4.31 20.74
C ASP A 75 -15.67 -5.13 19.46
N SER A 76 -14.86 -6.17 19.52
CA SER A 76 -14.31 -6.88 18.36
C SER A 76 -15.37 -7.43 17.39
N ILE A 77 -16.53 -7.85 17.88
CA ILE A 77 -17.63 -8.36 17.05
C ILE A 77 -18.24 -7.23 16.22
N GLU A 78 -18.51 -6.09 16.86
CA GLU A 78 -19.12 -4.93 16.18
C GLU A 78 -18.14 -4.29 15.19
N ALA A 79 -16.85 -4.21 15.52
CA ALA A 79 -15.82 -3.79 14.58
C ALA A 79 -15.75 -4.72 13.35
N ARG A 80 -15.68 -6.04 13.57
CA ARG A 80 -15.58 -7.04 12.48
C ARG A 80 -16.80 -7.11 11.58
N LYS A 81 -18.00 -6.84 12.07
CA LYS A 81 -19.21 -6.74 11.22
C LYS A 81 -19.09 -5.65 10.15
N ARG A 82 -18.25 -4.63 10.40
CA ARG A 82 -18.03 -3.47 9.51
C ARG A 82 -16.80 -3.59 8.64
N ILE A 83 -16.01 -4.65 8.80
CA ILE A 83 -14.75 -4.85 8.11
C ILE A 83 -14.85 -6.01 7.13
N GLY A 84 -14.55 -5.76 5.87
CA GLY A 84 -14.20 -6.77 4.88
C GLY A 84 -12.68 -6.90 4.80
N TYR A 85 -12.14 -8.05 5.12
CA TYR A 85 -10.70 -8.27 5.11
C TYR A 85 -10.29 -9.31 4.07
N MET A 86 -9.36 -8.94 3.22
CA MET A 86 -8.70 -9.82 2.28
C MET A 86 -7.20 -9.89 2.61
N PRO A 87 -6.71 -10.98 3.20
CA PRO A 87 -5.29 -11.16 3.45
C PRO A 87 -4.52 -11.43 2.15
N GLU A 88 -3.20 -11.21 2.15
CA GLU A 88 -2.31 -11.48 1.02
C GLU A 88 -2.46 -12.91 0.48
N ASN A 89 -2.43 -13.89 1.39
CA ASN A 89 -2.73 -15.28 1.07
C ASN A 89 -4.18 -15.59 1.44
N VAL A 90 -5.06 -15.57 0.45
CA VAL A 90 -6.50 -15.77 0.65
C VAL A 90 -6.78 -17.23 1.06
N PRO A 91 -7.32 -17.50 2.26
CA PRO A 91 -7.59 -18.84 2.76
C PRO A 91 -8.89 -19.39 2.15
N LEU A 92 -8.83 -19.84 0.91
CA LEU A 92 -9.97 -20.42 0.19
C LEU A 92 -10.08 -21.93 0.45
N TYR A 93 -11.31 -22.46 0.37
CA TYR A 93 -11.56 -23.90 0.46
C TYR A 93 -11.48 -24.52 -0.94
N ASP A 94 -10.35 -25.13 -1.23
CA ASP A 94 -9.99 -25.62 -2.57
C ASP A 94 -10.97 -26.66 -3.13
N ASP A 95 -11.62 -27.43 -2.27
CA ASP A 95 -12.59 -28.47 -2.62
C ASP A 95 -14.03 -27.97 -2.73
N MET A 96 -14.25 -26.65 -2.62
CA MET A 96 -15.54 -26.03 -2.90
C MET A 96 -15.56 -25.36 -4.29
N ARG A 97 -16.77 -25.23 -4.86
CA ARG A 97 -16.97 -24.33 -6.00
C ARG A 97 -17.03 -22.88 -5.54
N ALA A 98 -16.60 -21.94 -6.40
CA ALA A 98 -16.56 -20.52 -6.01
C ALA A 98 -17.91 -20.00 -5.48
N LEU A 99 -19.04 -20.37 -6.11
CA LEU A 99 -20.39 -19.98 -5.67
C LEU A 99 -20.79 -20.64 -4.35
N GLU A 100 -20.43 -21.90 -4.13
CA GLU A 100 -20.69 -22.63 -2.89
C GLU A 100 -19.92 -22.00 -1.72
N TYR A 101 -18.64 -21.71 -1.94
CA TYR A 101 -17.81 -21.00 -0.98
C TYR A 101 -18.39 -19.65 -0.59
N LEU A 102 -18.75 -18.81 -1.55
CA LEU A 102 -19.33 -17.48 -1.26
C LEU A 102 -20.66 -17.57 -0.50
N ARG A 103 -21.52 -18.55 -0.82
CA ARG A 103 -22.76 -18.79 -0.06
C ARG A 103 -22.47 -19.23 1.37
N PHE A 104 -21.54 -20.13 1.56
CA PHE A 104 -21.11 -20.59 2.87
C PHE A 104 -20.56 -19.43 3.70
N ARG A 105 -19.67 -18.62 3.11
CA ARG A 105 -19.10 -17.44 3.77
C ARG A 105 -20.14 -16.38 4.11
N ALA A 106 -21.10 -16.14 3.20
CA ALA A 106 -22.21 -15.24 3.46
C ALA A 106 -23.07 -15.70 4.66
N GLY A 107 -23.35 -17.00 4.75
CA GLY A 107 -24.05 -17.58 5.89
C GLY A 107 -23.33 -17.40 7.22
N ILE A 108 -22.00 -17.65 7.25
CA ILE A 108 -21.17 -17.40 8.44
C ILE A 108 -21.22 -15.93 8.88
N LYS A 109 -21.33 -15.00 7.91
CA LYS A 109 -21.41 -13.55 8.16
C LYS A 109 -22.85 -13.09 8.49
N GLY A 110 -23.79 -14.01 8.71
CA GLY A 110 -25.13 -13.74 9.18
C GLY A 110 -26.16 -13.41 8.09
N LEU A 111 -25.85 -13.65 6.81
CA LEU A 111 -26.85 -13.49 5.74
C LEU A 111 -27.66 -14.78 5.59
N GLU A 112 -28.96 -14.63 5.32
CA GLU A 112 -29.88 -15.77 5.19
C GLU A 112 -30.88 -15.60 4.02
N GLY A 113 -31.47 -16.70 3.61
CA GLY A 113 -32.63 -16.74 2.74
C GLY A 113 -32.42 -16.05 1.37
N ARG A 114 -33.36 -15.16 1.03
CA ARG A 114 -33.34 -14.41 -0.25
C ARG A 114 -32.22 -13.36 -0.27
N GLY A 115 -31.95 -12.71 0.87
CA GLY A 115 -30.91 -11.70 1.02
C GLY A 115 -29.51 -12.28 0.72
N LEU A 116 -29.20 -13.46 1.27
CA LEU A 116 -27.95 -14.15 0.97
C LEU A 116 -27.77 -14.41 -0.54
N ARG A 117 -28.83 -14.96 -1.19
CA ARG A 117 -28.75 -15.27 -2.62
C ARG A 117 -28.57 -14.03 -3.49
N HIS A 118 -29.26 -12.94 -3.15
CA HIS A 118 -29.16 -11.66 -3.84
C HIS A 118 -27.75 -11.10 -3.69
N ARG A 119 -27.24 -10.97 -2.45
CA ARG A 119 -25.94 -10.40 -2.17
C ARG A 119 -24.78 -11.20 -2.77
N VAL A 120 -24.85 -12.54 -2.72
CA VAL A 120 -23.88 -13.40 -3.40
C VAL A 120 -23.91 -13.18 -4.92
N GLY A 121 -25.11 -12.99 -5.51
CA GLY A 121 -25.25 -12.66 -6.94
C GLY A 121 -24.55 -11.35 -7.28
N GLU A 122 -24.77 -10.30 -6.51
CA GLU A 122 -24.14 -8.98 -6.69
C GLU A 122 -22.60 -9.05 -6.62
N VAL A 123 -22.02 -9.70 -5.59
CA VAL A 123 -20.56 -9.77 -5.47
C VAL A 123 -19.92 -10.66 -6.54
N VAL A 124 -20.63 -11.70 -7.00
CA VAL A 124 -20.19 -12.51 -8.16
C VAL A 124 -20.12 -11.68 -9.43
N GLU A 125 -21.09 -10.80 -9.65
CA GLU A 125 -21.12 -9.88 -10.78
C GLU A 125 -20.03 -8.82 -10.65
N LEU A 126 -20.00 -8.12 -9.53
CA LEU A 126 -19.06 -7.04 -9.24
C LEU A 126 -17.60 -7.48 -9.37
N CYS A 127 -17.26 -8.68 -8.87
CA CYS A 127 -15.92 -9.24 -8.95
C CYS A 127 -15.62 -9.99 -10.26
N GLY A 128 -16.55 -9.99 -11.23
CA GLY A 128 -16.36 -10.64 -12.54
C GLY A 128 -16.17 -12.16 -12.47
N LEU A 129 -16.93 -12.84 -11.59
CA LEU A 129 -16.80 -14.27 -11.32
C LEU A 129 -17.83 -15.15 -12.08
N GLN A 130 -18.68 -14.56 -12.94
CA GLN A 130 -19.78 -15.28 -13.60
C GLN A 130 -19.31 -16.51 -14.37
N SER A 131 -18.21 -16.40 -15.14
CA SER A 131 -17.66 -17.49 -15.97
C SER A 131 -17.07 -18.65 -15.16
N VAL A 132 -16.68 -18.38 -13.90
CA VAL A 132 -15.99 -19.36 -13.04
C VAL A 132 -16.79 -19.76 -11.80
N ARG A 133 -17.97 -19.20 -11.58
CA ARG A 133 -18.78 -19.40 -10.35
C ARG A 133 -19.07 -20.87 -9.99
N ARG A 134 -19.11 -21.76 -11.01
CA ARG A 134 -19.35 -23.20 -10.84
C ARG A 134 -18.07 -24.04 -10.85
N LYS A 135 -16.88 -23.42 -11.10
CA LYS A 135 -15.60 -24.11 -11.09
C LYS A 135 -15.12 -24.35 -9.66
N MET A 136 -14.38 -25.43 -9.47
CA MET A 136 -13.69 -25.72 -8.21
C MET A 136 -12.60 -24.67 -7.97
N ILE A 137 -12.47 -24.18 -6.74
CA ILE A 137 -11.50 -23.13 -6.37
C ILE A 137 -10.06 -23.54 -6.70
N LYS A 138 -9.68 -24.81 -6.48
CA LYS A 138 -8.35 -25.34 -6.83
C LYS A 138 -8.00 -25.24 -8.31
N THR A 139 -8.99 -25.12 -9.19
CA THR A 139 -8.77 -25.03 -10.65
C THR A 139 -8.71 -23.59 -11.16
N LEU A 140 -8.87 -22.61 -10.27
CA LEU A 140 -8.86 -21.19 -10.63
C LEU A 140 -7.42 -20.66 -10.74
N SER A 141 -7.20 -19.75 -11.69
CA SER A 141 -5.96 -18.96 -11.73
C SER A 141 -5.82 -18.10 -10.47
N LYS A 142 -4.60 -17.65 -10.18
CA LYS A 142 -4.32 -16.76 -9.03
C LYS A 142 -5.22 -15.53 -9.05
N GLY A 143 -5.42 -14.88 -10.21
CA GLY A 143 -6.28 -13.72 -10.35
C GLY A 143 -7.75 -14.00 -10.04
N PHE A 144 -8.29 -15.15 -10.45
CA PHE A 144 -9.64 -15.53 -10.05
C PHE A 144 -9.73 -15.89 -8.57
N ARG A 145 -8.72 -16.50 -7.98
CA ARG A 145 -8.66 -16.74 -6.51
C ARG A 145 -8.66 -15.43 -5.73
N GLN A 146 -7.90 -14.41 -6.16
CA GLN A 146 -7.93 -13.07 -5.57
C GLN A 146 -9.31 -12.42 -5.67
N ARG A 147 -9.98 -12.53 -6.82
CA ARG A 147 -11.36 -12.03 -7.00
C ARG A 147 -12.38 -12.75 -6.12
N VAL A 148 -12.23 -14.05 -5.88
CA VAL A 148 -13.06 -14.79 -4.91
C VAL A 148 -12.81 -14.29 -3.48
N GLY A 149 -11.56 -14.01 -3.11
CA GLY A 149 -11.21 -13.42 -1.83
C GLY A 149 -11.79 -12.02 -1.63
N LEU A 150 -11.75 -11.20 -2.66
CA LEU A 150 -12.37 -9.87 -2.64
C LEU A 150 -13.91 -9.98 -2.54
N ALA A 151 -14.53 -10.90 -3.25
CA ALA A 151 -15.96 -11.17 -3.16
C ALA A 151 -16.36 -11.66 -1.75
N ASP A 152 -15.55 -12.51 -1.10
CA ASP A 152 -15.73 -12.88 0.30
C ASP A 152 -15.63 -11.68 1.23
N ALA A 153 -14.63 -10.80 1.05
CA ALA A 153 -14.50 -9.59 1.85
C ALA A 153 -15.74 -8.67 1.73
N LEU A 154 -16.37 -8.64 0.56
CA LEU A 154 -17.51 -7.77 0.22
C LEU A 154 -18.90 -8.33 0.58
N VAL A 155 -19.02 -9.65 0.76
CA VAL A 155 -20.32 -10.33 0.75
C VAL A 155 -21.31 -9.85 1.81
N HIS A 156 -20.84 -9.32 2.95
CA HIS A 156 -21.68 -8.78 4.04
C HIS A 156 -21.85 -7.26 4.02
N ASP A 157 -21.46 -6.60 2.91
CA ASP A 157 -21.57 -5.16 2.70
C ASP A 157 -20.86 -4.31 3.78
N PRO A 158 -19.56 -4.49 4.00
CA PRO A 158 -18.82 -3.81 5.06
C PRO A 158 -18.64 -2.33 4.76
N GLU A 159 -18.55 -1.49 5.80
CA GLU A 159 -18.23 -0.06 5.66
C GLU A 159 -16.77 0.17 5.29
N LEU A 160 -15.86 -0.74 5.72
CA LEU A 160 -14.41 -0.68 5.50
C LEU A 160 -13.92 -1.95 4.81
N LEU A 161 -13.16 -1.78 3.75
CA LEU A 161 -12.38 -2.85 3.11
C LEU A 161 -10.91 -2.70 3.47
N ILE A 162 -10.30 -3.77 3.97
CA ILE A 162 -8.87 -3.87 4.24
C ILE A 162 -8.31 -4.93 3.29
N LEU A 163 -7.43 -4.52 2.38
CA LEU A 163 -6.87 -5.35 1.32
C LEU A 163 -5.35 -5.44 1.49
N ASP A 164 -4.85 -6.62 1.83
CA ASP A 164 -3.41 -6.84 2.05
C ASP A 164 -2.77 -7.37 0.76
N GLU A 165 -1.95 -6.53 0.10
CA GLU A 165 -1.25 -6.81 -1.17
C GLU A 165 -2.18 -7.43 -2.26
N PRO A 166 -3.31 -6.78 -2.62
CA PRO A 166 -4.36 -7.41 -3.45
C PRO A 166 -3.91 -7.71 -4.88
N THR A 167 -2.82 -7.11 -5.35
CA THR A 167 -2.27 -7.24 -6.71
C THR A 167 -1.04 -8.15 -6.78
N ASN A 168 -0.57 -8.66 -5.61
CA ASN A 168 0.67 -9.43 -5.54
C ASN A 168 0.66 -10.69 -6.43
N GLY A 169 1.62 -10.76 -7.36
CA GLY A 169 1.82 -11.91 -8.25
C GLY A 169 0.74 -12.06 -9.32
N LEU A 170 0.06 -10.99 -9.68
CA LEU A 170 -0.83 -10.88 -10.82
C LEU A 170 -0.09 -10.33 -12.03
N ASP A 171 -0.59 -10.65 -13.24
CA ASP A 171 -0.10 -10.04 -14.47
C ASP A 171 -0.61 -8.59 -14.62
N PRO A 172 0.01 -7.77 -15.49
CA PRO A 172 -0.34 -6.35 -15.63
C PRO A 172 -1.81 -6.09 -15.99
N ASN A 173 -2.43 -6.96 -16.77
CA ASN A 173 -3.85 -6.83 -17.13
C ASN A 173 -4.77 -7.10 -15.93
N GLN A 174 -4.44 -8.11 -15.13
CA GLN A 174 -5.18 -8.43 -13.90
C GLN A 174 -5.01 -7.33 -12.86
N ILE A 175 -3.81 -6.77 -12.69
CA ILE A 175 -3.55 -5.62 -11.81
C ILE A 175 -4.45 -4.45 -12.18
N ARG A 176 -4.51 -4.08 -13.48
CA ARG A 176 -5.37 -3.01 -13.97
C ARG A 176 -6.84 -3.27 -13.62
N GLN A 177 -7.33 -4.49 -13.84
CA GLN A 177 -8.71 -4.85 -13.55
C GLN A 177 -9.04 -4.80 -12.04
N ILE A 178 -8.14 -5.25 -11.17
CA ILE A 178 -8.31 -5.15 -9.71
C ILE A 178 -8.30 -3.68 -9.26
N ARG A 179 -7.44 -2.84 -9.82
CA ARG A 179 -7.42 -1.39 -9.55
C ARG A 179 -8.73 -0.71 -9.90
N GLU A 180 -9.25 -0.96 -11.10
CA GLU A 180 -10.54 -0.38 -11.52
C GLU A 180 -11.68 -0.84 -10.58
N LEU A 181 -11.67 -2.11 -10.18
CA LEU A 181 -12.63 -2.62 -9.21
C LEU A 181 -12.49 -1.91 -7.85
N ILE A 182 -11.28 -1.74 -7.34
CA ILE A 182 -11.04 -1.01 -6.08
C ILE A 182 -11.53 0.44 -6.16
N LYS A 183 -11.27 1.14 -7.26
CA LYS A 183 -11.80 2.50 -7.49
C LYS A 183 -13.33 2.54 -7.50
N GLN A 184 -13.96 1.56 -8.13
CA GLN A 184 -15.42 1.43 -8.11
C GLN A 184 -15.93 1.21 -6.68
N LEU A 185 -15.30 0.34 -5.90
CA LEU A 185 -15.64 0.06 -4.52
C LEU A 185 -15.45 1.29 -3.60
N GLY A 186 -14.43 2.09 -3.85
CA GLY A 186 -14.18 3.34 -3.10
C GLY A 186 -15.29 4.38 -3.20
N LYS A 187 -16.23 4.24 -4.17
CA LYS A 187 -17.41 5.11 -4.26
C LYS A 187 -18.46 4.82 -3.17
N SER A 188 -18.44 3.63 -2.58
CA SER A 188 -19.42 3.17 -1.58
C SER A 188 -18.78 2.64 -0.29
N HIS A 189 -17.49 2.37 -0.29
CA HIS A 189 -16.75 1.82 0.85
C HIS A 189 -15.52 2.69 1.15
N THR A 190 -15.10 2.73 2.40
CA THR A 190 -13.74 3.17 2.75
C THR A 190 -12.78 2.03 2.45
N VAL A 191 -11.62 2.30 1.88
CA VAL A 191 -10.68 1.25 1.48
C VAL A 191 -9.29 1.55 2.03
N LEU A 192 -8.67 0.57 2.70
CA LEU A 192 -7.27 0.58 3.12
C LEU A 192 -6.53 -0.54 2.37
N ILE A 193 -5.54 -0.17 1.57
CA ILE A 193 -4.78 -1.10 0.74
C ILE A 193 -3.33 -1.12 1.20
N SER A 194 -2.78 -2.28 1.56
CA SER A 194 -1.33 -2.40 1.71
C SER A 194 -0.68 -2.72 0.37
N THR A 195 0.47 -2.11 0.13
CA THR A 195 1.34 -2.44 -1.01
C THR A 195 2.77 -1.98 -0.74
N HIS A 196 3.72 -2.53 -1.47
CA HIS A 196 5.10 -2.07 -1.50
C HIS A 196 5.43 -1.32 -2.81
N ILE A 197 4.45 -1.13 -3.70
CA ILE A 197 4.61 -0.53 -5.02
C ILE A 197 4.00 0.86 -5.05
N LEU A 198 4.83 1.90 -5.11
CA LEU A 198 4.41 3.31 -5.12
C LEU A 198 3.44 3.60 -6.29
N HIS A 199 3.74 3.10 -7.49
CA HIS A 199 2.90 3.34 -8.67
C HIS A 199 1.45 2.82 -8.54
N GLU A 200 1.23 1.76 -7.76
CA GLU A 200 -0.14 1.28 -7.49
C GLU A 200 -0.93 2.26 -6.65
N VAL A 201 -0.25 2.87 -5.68
CA VAL A 201 -0.85 3.86 -4.78
C VAL A 201 -1.17 5.15 -5.52
N GLU A 202 -0.26 5.65 -6.35
CA GLU A 202 -0.46 6.83 -7.21
C GLU A 202 -1.71 6.72 -8.06
N MET A 203 -1.90 5.54 -8.65
CA MET A 203 -3.00 5.30 -9.58
C MET A 203 -4.34 5.02 -8.92
N THR A 204 -4.38 4.75 -7.61
CA THR A 204 -5.59 4.19 -6.97
C THR A 204 -6.05 4.97 -5.74
N CYS A 205 -5.12 5.53 -4.96
CA CYS A 205 -5.40 6.06 -3.62
C CYS A 205 -5.53 7.57 -3.60
N ASN A 206 -6.39 8.09 -2.72
CA ASN A 206 -6.52 9.52 -2.46
C ASN A 206 -5.40 10.02 -1.55
N ARG A 207 -4.94 9.16 -0.62
CA ARG A 207 -3.91 9.44 0.37
C ARG A 207 -3.05 8.22 0.62
N VAL A 208 -1.81 8.46 1.04
CA VAL A 208 -0.82 7.43 1.33
C VAL A 208 -0.30 7.61 2.73
N ILE A 209 -0.16 6.49 3.45
CA ILE A 209 0.54 6.42 4.72
C ILE A 209 1.77 5.55 4.50
N ILE A 210 2.96 6.12 4.67
CA ILE A 210 4.23 5.41 4.50
C ILE A 210 4.68 4.87 5.86
N ILE A 211 4.86 3.54 5.92
CA ILE A 211 5.41 2.87 7.10
C ILE A 211 6.77 2.25 6.77
N ASP A 212 7.73 2.43 7.66
CA ASP A 212 9.04 1.79 7.59
C ASP A 212 9.55 1.46 8.99
N GLN A 213 10.10 0.26 9.16
CA GLN A 213 10.63 -0.24 10.45
C GLN A 213 9.65 -0.06 11.61
N GLY A 214 8.36 -0.31 11.35
CA GLY A 214 7.30 -0.21 12.35
C GLY A 214 6.87 1.20 12.74
N LYS A 215 7.30 2.25 12.02
CA LYS A 215 6.96 3.66 12.29
C LYS A 215 6.35 4.33 11.07
N ILE A 216 5.36 5.18 11.27
CA ILE A 216 4.86 6.05 10.21
C ILE A 216 5.93 7.10 9.88
N LYS A 217 6.30 7.20 8.62
CA LYS A 217 7.30 8.15 8.10
C LYS A 217 6.67 9.39 7.50
N ALA A 218 5.55 9.22 6.79
CA ALA A 218 4.81 10.30 6.15
C ALA A 218 3.35 9.88 5.94
N ALA A 219 2.45 10.84 5.83
CA ALA A 219 1.06 10.64 5.46
C ALA A 219 0.58 11.89 4.69
N ASP A 220 0.35 11.76 3.38
CA ASP A 220 -0.07 12.85 2.50
C ASP A 220 -0.69 12.31 1.22
N THR A 221 -1.10 13.18 0.29
CA THR A 221 -1.50 12.76 -1.06
C THR A 221 -0.30 12.19 -1.83
N PRO A 222 -0.52 11.29 -2.80
CA PRO A 222 0.57 10.77 -3.63
C PRO A 222 1.37 11.88 -4.31
N GLU A 223 0.70 12.89 -4.85
CA GLU A 223 1.32 14.03 -5.54
C GLU A 223 2.27 14.81 -4.62
N ASN A 224 1.83 15.10 -3.37
CA ASN A 224 2.64 15.81 -2.41
C ASN A 224 3.88 15.01 -2.00
N LEU A 225 3.71 13.70 -1.75
CA LEU A 225 4.84 12.82 -1.40
C LEU A 225 5.87 12.74 -2.52
N ILE A 226 5.42 12.61 -3.77
CA ILE A 226 6.31 12.60 -4.94
C ILE A 226 6.98 13.97 -5.10
N GLY A 227 6.22 15.05 -4.93
CA GLY A 227 6.75 16.41 -4.89
C GLY A 227 7.88 16.55 -3.86
N GLN A 228 7.64 16.10 -2.62
CA GLN A 228 8.64 16.10 -1.55
C GLN A 228 9.85 15.20 -1.86
N MET A 229 9.64 14.02 -2.49
CA MET A 229 10.72 13.14 -2.92
C MET A 229 11.54 13.75 -4.07
N ARG A 230 10.88 14.42 -5.02
CA ARG A 230 11.55 15.21 -6.07
C ARG A 230 12.25 16.44 -5.47
N ALA A 231 11.61 17.07 -4.48
CA ALA A 231 12.16 18.20 -3.71
C ALA A 231 13.36 17.80 -2.84
N ALA A 232 13.43 16.57 -2.38
CA ALA A 232 14.63 16.01 -1.75
C ALA A 232 15.76 15.76 -2.76
N GLY A 233 15.65 16.35 -3.98
CA GLY A 233 16.58 16.41 -5.09
C GLY A 233 17.87 15.63 -4.92
N LYS A 234 17.80 14.29 -4.99
CA LYS A 234 18.96 13.42 -4.95
C LYS A 234 19.28 12.99 -6.38
N VAL A 235 20.35 13.51 -6.95
CA VAL A 235 20.89 13.09 -8.25
C VAL A 235 22.12 12.22 -8.00
N GLN A 236 22.23 11.10 -8.68
CA GLN A 236 23.45 10.30 -8.69
C GLN A 236 24.15 10.46 -10.03
N VAL A 237 25.43 10.81 -10.00
CA VAL A 237 26.27 10.90 -11.19
C VAL A 237 27.52 10.05 -11.01
N GLU A 238 27.89 9.28 -12.02
CA GLU A 238 29.12 8.48 -12.02
C GLU A 238 30.13 9.10 -13.00
N LEU A 239 31.23 9.56 -12.44
CA LEU A 239 32.31 10.24 -13.16
C LEU A 239 33.64 9.51 -12.95
N ARG A 240 34.45 9.48 -13.98
CA ARG A 240 35.83 9.03 -13.89
C ARG A 240 36.74 10.23 -13.75
N CYS A 241 37.06 10.62 -12.52
CA CYS A 241 37.83 11.81 -12.19
C CYS A 241 38.32 11.74 -10.75
N ASP A 242 39.16 12.70 -10.36
CA ASP A 242 39.51 12.91 -8.96
C ASP A 242 38.29 13.31 -8.15
N ALA A 243 38.09 12.62 -7.01
CA ALA A 243 36.90 12.78 -6.20
C ALA A 243 36.78 14.17 -5.55
N ASP A 244 37.91 14.74 -5.12
CA ASP A 244 37.92 16.05 -4.44
C ASP A 244 37.65 17.18 -5.43
N LEU A 245 38.25 17.11 -6.63
CA LEU A 245 38.04 18.08 -7.70
C LEU A 245 36.58 18.06 -8.17
N ALA A 246 36.01 16.88 -8.38
CA ALA A 246 34.61 16.73 -8.78
C ALA A 246 33.67 17.20 -7.68
N THR A 247 33.94 16.87 -6.42
CA THR A 247 33.12 17.34 -5.29
C THR A 247 33.13 18.87 -5.20
N ALA A 248 34.28 19.50 -5.37
CA ALA A 248 34.40 20.96 -5.37
C ALA A 248 33.67 21.60 -6.56
N GLY A 249 33.75 20.99 -7.76
CA GLY A 249 33.03 21.46 -8.95
C GLY A 249 31.53 21.34 -8.83
N LEU A 250 31.04 20.17 -8.42
CA LEU A 250 29.63 19.90 -8.22
C LEU A 250 28.98 20.78 -7.15
N ASN A 251 29.70 21.08 -6.04
CA ASN A 251 29.21 21.99 -5.00
C ASN A 251 29.08 23.47 -5.44
N ARG A 252 29.66 23.86 -6.59
CA ARG A 252 29.54 25.22 -7.16
C ARG A 252 28.33 25.38 -8.06
N ILE A 253 27.65 24.29 -8.41
CA ILE A 253 26.45 24.32 -9.24
C ILE A 253 25.32 24.94 -8.42
N ASP A 254 24.61 25.89 -8.99
CA ASP A 254 23.49 26.54 -8.34
C ASP A 254 22.39 25.52 -7.99
N GLY A 255 21.85 25.62 -6.76
CA GLY A 255 20.89 24.68 -6.24
C GLY A 255 21.47 23.38 -5.64
N VAL A 256 22.79 23.15 -5.69
CA VAL A 256 23.44 22.00 -5.01
C VAL A 256 23.68 22.34 -3.54
N LYS A 257 23.13 21.48 -2.65
CA LYS A 257 23.25 21.62 -1.19
C LYS A 257 24.40 20.81 -0.59
N LYS A 258 24.63 19.63 -1.14
CA LYS A 258 25.63 18.68 -0.60
C LYS A 258 26.02 17.69 -1.69
N VAL A 259 27.29 17.32 -1.71
CA VAL A 259 27.85 16.26 -2.55
C VAL A 259 28.53 15.25 -1.65
N THR A 260 28.29 13.95 -1.87
CA THR A 260 28.99 12.87 -1.18
C THR A 260 29.57 11.93 -2.22
N PRO A 261 30.92 11.82 -2.29
CA PRO A 261 31.57 10.88 -3.17
C PRO A 261 31.60 9.46 -2.56
N GLU A 262 31.47 8.46 -3.41
CA GLU A 262 31.63 7.04 -3.10
C GLU A 262 32.58 6.44 -4.15
N PRO A 263 33.80 5.98 -3.74
CA PRO A 263 34.74 5.40 -4.67
C PRO A 263 34.23 4.08 -5.24
N MET A 264 34.47 3.86 -6.53
CA MET A 264 34.15 2.65 -7.28
C MET A 264 35.39 2.06 -7.93
N ASP A 265 35.25 0.90 -8.57
CA ASP A 265 36.32 0.23 -9.28
C ASP A 265 36.77 1.03 -10.54
N ASP A 266 38.00 0.80 -11.01
CA ASP A 266 38.56 1.34 -12.26
C ASP A 266 38.67 2.89 -12.32
N GLY A 267 38.81 3.55 -11.18
CA GLY A 267 38.95 5.02 -11.10
C GLY A 267 37.65 5.78 -11.33
N TRP A 268 36.50 5.10 -11.26
CA TRP A 268 35.17 5.71 -11.23
C TRP A 268 34.82 6.12 -9.80
N ASN A 269 34.07 7.21 -9.69
CA ASN A 269 33.47 7.66 -8.44
C ASN A 269 31.96 7.91 -8.69
N ARG A 270 31.12 7.43 -7.76
CA ARG A 270 29.71 7.78 -7.71
C ARG A 270 29.53 8.97 -6.78
N PHE A 271 28.92 10.03 -7.29
CA PHE A 271 28.58 11.21 -6.49
C PHE A 271 27.10 11.21 -6.24
N THR A 272 26.72 11.26 -4.97
CA THR A 272 25.35 11.55 -4.56
C THR A 272 25.25 13.04 -4.30
N VAL A 273 24.49 13.75 -5.14
CA VAL A 273 24.30 15.20 -5.11
C VAL A 273 22.90 15.52 -4.62
N TRP A 274 22.80 16.30 -3.54
CA TRP A 274 21.52 16.84 -3.07
C TRP A 274 21.31 18.23 -3.67
N VAL A 275 20.20 18.42 -4.37
CA VAL A 275 19.84 19.69 -5.03
C VAL A 275 18.56 20.26 -4.44
N ASP A 276 18.33 21.55 -4.60
CA ASP A 276 17.05 22.18 -4.23
C ASP A 276 15.91 21.69 -5.11
N SER A 277 14.70 21.72 -4.53
CA SER A 277 13.47 21.22 -5.13
C SER A 277 13.05 21.91 -6.43
N GLU A 278 13.50 23.15 -6.64
CA GLU A 278 13.11 23.98 -7.77
C GLU A 278 14.14 23.99 -8.89
N SER A 279 15.32 23.37 -8.71
CA SER A 279 16.38 23.36 -9.72
C SER A 279 16.66 21.96 -10.26
N ASP A 280 16.61 21.79 -11.59
CA ASP A 280 17.17 20.60 -12.24
C ASP A 280 18.66 20.83 -12.55
N ALA A 281 19.50 20.39 -11.63
CA ALA A 281 20.96 20.55 -11.77
C ALA A 281 21.61 19.54 -12.73
N ARG A 282 20.86 18.63 -13.36
CA ARG A 282 21.40 17.58 -14.24
C ARG A 282 22.11 18.16 -15.47
N GLU A 283 21.49 19.14 -16.12
CA GLU A 283 22.11 19.82 -17.27
C GLU A 283 23.42 20.50 -16.88
N ALA A 284 23.44 21.20 -15.76
CA ALA A 284 24.66 21.86 -15.25
C ALA A 284 25.75 20.83 -14.87
N MET A 285 25.37 19.69 -14.29
CA MET A 285 26.33 18.59 -13.98
C MET A 285 26.91 17.98 -15.27
N ALA A 286 26.07 17.72 -16.27
CA ALA A 286 26.52 17.21 -17.56
C ALA A 286 27.46 18.19 -18.26
N LYS A 287 27.14 19.48 -18.22
CA LYS A 287 27.99 20.54 -18.78
C LYS A 287 29.32 20.63 -18.06
N LEU A 288 29.33 20.61 -16.74
CA LEU A 288 30.56 20.60 -15.93
C LEU A 288 31.46 19.40 -16.26
N ALA A 289 30.86 18.20 -16.37
CA ALA A 289 31.61 17.00 -16.74
C ALA A 289 32.22 17.11 -18.14
N ALA A 290 31.49 17.64 -19.11
CA ALA A 290 31.98 17.88 -20.47
C ALA A 290 33.13 18.93 -20.50
N GLU A 291 32.96 20.08 -19.85
CA GLU A 291 33.95 21.16 -19.76
C GLU A 291 35.25 20.70 -19.07
N SER A 292 35.12 19.84 -18.05
CA SER A 292 36.24 19.27 -17.29
C SER A 292 36.85 18.02 -17.95
N SER A 293 36.32 17.56 -19.09
CA SER A 293 36.71 16.32 -19.75
C SER A 293 36.62 15.08 -18.85
N TRP A 294 35.65 15.02 -17.94
CA TRP A 294 35.40 13.88 -17.07
C TRP A 294 34.49 12.89 -17.79
N PRO A 295 34.95 11.65 -18.04
CA PRO A 295 34.04 10.62 -18.56
C PRO A 295 32.87 10.39 -17.61
N MET A 296 31.63 10.40 -18.15
CA MET A 296 30.41 10.18 -17.42
C MET A 296 29.69 8.95 -17.99
N ARG A 297 29.20 8.04 -17.15
CA ARG A 297 28.47 6.84 -17.57
C ARG A 297 27.03 6.78 -17.07
N SER A 298 26.69 7.57 -16.05
CA SER A 298 25.30 7.70 -15.57
C SER A 298 25.04 9.07 -14.93
N LEU A 299 23.81 9.55 -15.05
CA LEU A 299 23.31 10.79 -14.44
C LEU A 299 21.82 10.64 -14.10
#